data_d2b75bac8b9bd4a94c6037459c643e8d
#
_entry.id   d2b75bac8b9bd4a94c6037459c643e8d
#
_cell.length_a   1.000
_cell.length_b   1.000
_cell.length_c   1.000
_cell.angle_alpha   90.00
_cell.angle_beta   90.00
_cell.angle_gamma   90.00
#
_symmetry.space_group_name_H-M   'P 1'
#
loop_
_entity.id
_entity.type
_entity.pdbx_description
1 polymer ?
#
loop_
_entity_poly.entity_id
_entity_poly.type
_entity_poly.pdbx_seq_one_letter_code
_entity_poly.pdbx_strand_id
1 'polypeptide(L)'
;DVYVETRTVIGPKAKKPLVLDIPIMAGGMAFGLGLSEHVKVAIAKGTAKVGTCTNSGEGPLLPEERAAAKYYILQYSAGTWSKETETLRQADAIEIRLGQGAIAGVGGVIPGENVHGRLAELLNVPEGKQVIIPSKHEELPRSKDLKRLADRFRSVTGGVPIGIKLAPSAWLEADLDLAIR
;
A
#
# COMPACT_ATOMS: atom_id res chain seq x y z
N ASP A 1 -8.29 -20.41 -31.90
CA ASP A 1 -7.98 -19.81 -30.57
C ASP A 1 -7.16 -18.54 -30.82
N VAL A 2 -7.53 -17.46 -30.15
CA VAL A 2 -6.80 -16.20 -30.20
C VAL A 2 -5.88 -16.13 -29.00
N TYR A 3 -4.57 -15.95 -29.22
CA TYR A 3 -3.63 -15.69 -28.14
C TYR A 3 -3.86 -14.29 -27.57
N VAL A 4 -4.01 -14.18 -26.24
CA VAL A 4 -4.13 -12.90 -25.54
C VAL A 4 -2.95 -12.76 -24.60
N GLU A 5 -2.13 -11.73 -24.81
CA GLU A 5 -1.01 -11.40 -23.94
C GLU A 5 -1.56 -10.85 -22.60
N THR A 6 -1.23 -11.53 -21.51
CA THR A 6 -1.67 -11.15 -20.17
C THR A 6 -0.57 -10.50 -19.32
N ARG A 7 0.69 -10.59 -19.78
CA ARG A 7 1.82 -10.00 -19.08
C ARG A 7 1.66 -8.50 -18.94
N THR A 8 1.74 -8.00 -17.72
CA THR A 8 1.50 -6.59 -17.38
C THR A 8 2.72 -6.00 -16.69
N VAL A 9 3.17 -4.83 -17.16
CA VAL A 9 4.32 -4.12 -16.60
C VAL A 9 3.84 -2.86 -15.88
N ILE A 10 4.05 -2.80 -14.57
CA ILE A 10 3.76 -1.61 -13.75
C ILE A 10 5.04 -0.82 -13.59
N GLY A 11 4.95 0.50 -13.85
CA GLY A 11 6.10 1.40 -13.77
C GLY A 11 7.21 1.05 -14.77
N PRO A 12 6.93 1.00 -16.10
CA PRO A 12 7.92 0.58 -17.11
C PRO A 12 9.17 1.49 -17.15
N LYS A 13 9.08 2.70 -16.61
CA LYS A 13 10.21 3.64 -16.48
C LYS A 13 10.94 3.54 -15.13
N ALA A 14 10.47 2.72 -14.20
CA ALA A 14 11.15 2.50 -12.92
C ALA A 14 12.44 1.70 -13.15
N LYS A 15 13.43 1.86 -12.27
CA LYS A 15 14.65 1.05 -12.34
C LYS A 15 14.38 -0.45 -12.11
N LYS A 16 13.35 -0.75 -11.32
CA LYS A 16 12.89 -2.11 -11.01
C LYS A 16 11.40 -2.22 -11.35
N PRO A 17 11.01 -2.31 -12.63
CA PRO A 17 9.61 -2.46 -13.00
C PRO A 17 9.00 -3.69 -12.35
N LEU A 18 7.73 -3.61 -11.96
CA LEU A 18 6.98 -4.76 -11.46
C LEU A 18 6.31 -5.46 -12.65
N VAL A 19 6.69 -6.72 -12.89
CA VAL A 19 6.18 -7.51 -14.03
C VAL A 19 5.26 -8.60 -13.51
N LEU A 20 4.00 -8.53 -13.88
CA LEU A 20 2.96 -9.46 -13.49
C LEU A 20 2.64 -10.41 -14.65
N ASP A 21 2.32 -11.67 -14.33
CA ASP A 21 1.95 -12.68 -15.34
C ASP A 21 0.49 -12.50 -15.81
N ILE A 22 -0.35 -11.81 -15.00
CA ILE A 22 -1.76 -11.52 -15.33
C ILE A 22 -2.12 -10.07 -14.98
N PRO A 23 -3.10 -9.44 -15.67
CA PRO A 23 -3.50 -8.05 -15.44
C PRO A 23 -4.49 -7.88 -14.27
N ILE A 24 -4.44 -8.76 -13.28
CA ILE A 24 -5.31 -8.76 -12.10
C ILE A 24 -4.45 -8.72 -10.85
N MET A 25 -4.75 -7.83 -9.92
CA MET A 25 -4.03 -7.66 -8.66
C MET A 25 -4.99 -7.75 -7.48
N ALA A 26 -4.51 -8.18 -6.32
CA ALA A 26 -5.25 -8.04 -5.08
C ALA A 26 -5.22 -6.58 -4.63
N GLY A 27 -6.40 -5.99 -4.38
CA GLY A 27 -6.54 -4.64 -3.85
C GLY A 27 -6.02 -4.52 -2.41
N GLY A 28 -5.77 -3.30 -1.98
CA GLY A 28 -5.32 -3.00 -0.61
C GLY A 28 -6.40 -3.31 0.42
N MET A 29 -6.19 -4.35 1.22
CA MET A 29 -7.04 -4.77 2.32
C MET A 29 -6.18 -4.96 3.57
N ALA A 30 -6.45 -4.17 4.61
CA ALA A 30 -5.57 -4.06 5.75
C ALA A 30 -5.70 -5.22 6.75
N PHE A 31 -4.56 -5.69 7.25
CA PHE A 31 -4.51 -6.52 8.46
C PHE A 31 -5.02 -5.71 9.66
N GLY A 32 -5.90 -6.31 10.44
CA GLY A 32 -6.45 -5.71 11.66
C GLY A 32 -7.57 -4.68 11.46
N LEU A 33 -7.77 -4.16 10.25
CA LEU A 33 -8.88 -3.26 9.90
C LEU A 33 -10.01 -3.99 9.19
N GLY A 34 -9.71 -4.99 8.40
CA GLY A 34 -10.72 -5.74 7.65
C GLY A 34 -10.41 -7.22 7.48
N LEU A 35 -9.14 -7.60 7.53
CA LEU A 35 -8.72 -8.98 7.33
C LEU A 35 -7.88 -9.51 8.50
N SER A 36 -8.05 -10.81 8.78
CA SER A 36 -7.16 -11.53 9.69
C SER A 36 -5.83 -11.87 9.03
N GLU A 37 -4.84 -12.21 9.83
CA GLU A 37 -3.54 -12.70 9.38
C GLU A 37 -3.67 -13.87 8.40
N HIS A 38 -4.47 -14.88 8.74
CA HIS A 38 -4.67 -16.07 7.90
C HIS A 38 -5.19 -15.71 6.50
N VAL A 39 -6.14 -14.78 6.41
CA VAL A 39 -6.70 -14.33 5.13
C VAL A 39 -5.65 -13.56 4.33
N LYS A 40 -4.89 -12.69 4.97
CA LYS A 40 -3.79 -11.95 4.32
C LYS A 40 -2.75 -12.91 3.73
N VAL A 41 -2.31 -13.88 4.49
CA VAL A 41 -1.34 -14.91 4.04
C VAL A 41 -1.94 -15.77 2.93
N ALA A 42 -3.22 -16.15 3.01
CA ALA A 42 -3.89 -16.92 1.96
C ALA A 42 -3.95 -16.13 0.62
N ILE A 43 -4.27 -14.84 0.67
CA ILE A 43 -4.26 -13.95 -0.51
C ILE A 43 -2.86 -13.87 -1.10
N ALA A 44 -1.83 -13.67 -0.26
CA ALA A 44 -0.45 -13.60 -0.70
C ALA A 44 0.00 -14.88 -1.41
N LYS A 45 -0.33 -16.05 -0.85
CA LYS A 45 -0.05 -17.35 -1.49
C LYS A 45 -0.81 -17.52 -2.82
N GLY A 46 -2.09 -17.13 -2.85
CA GLY A 46 -2.92 -17.19 -4.06
C GLY A 46 -2.37 -16.30 -5.17
N THR A 47 -2.04 -15.06 -4.87
CA THR A 47 -1.46 -14.11 -5.84
C THR A 47 -0.07 -14.56 -6.32
N ALA A 48 0.75 -15.09 -5.42
CA ALA A 48 2.07 -15.63 -5.78
C ALA A 48 1.96 -16.79 -6.76
N LYS A 49 0.97 -17.69 -6.55
CA LYS A 49 0.74 -18.86 -7.41
C LYS A 49 0.38 -18.49 -8.85
N VAL A 50 -0.33 -17.39 -9.07
CA VAL A 50 -0.72 -16.92 -10.39
C VAL A 50 0.15 -15.77 -10.92
N GLY A 51 1.29 -15.51 -10.26
CA GLY A 51 2.29 -14.56 -10.73
C GLY A 51 1.88 -13.09 -10.67
N THR A 52 1.01 -12.74 -9.71
CA THR A 52 0.60 -11.35 -9.49
C THR A 52 0.97 -10.87 -8.08
N CYS A 53 0.57 -9.66 -7.72
CA CYS A 53 0.91 -9.03 -6.46
C CYS A 53 -0.24 -9.01 -5.45
N THR A 54 0.13 -9.02 -4.17
CA THR A 54 -0.73 -8.61 -3.06
C THR A 54 -0.41 -7.19 -2.63
N ASN A 55 -1.31 -6.58 -1.85
CA ASN A 55 -1.18 -5.22 -1.34
C ASN A 55 -1.44 -5.21 0.18
N SER A 56 -0.57 -4.55 0.95
CA SER A 56 -0.69 -4.50 2.41
C SER A 56 -2.02 -3.89 2.89
N GLY A 57 -2.60 -3.01 2.09
CA GLY A 57 -3.64 -2.11 2.58
C GLY A 57 -3.05 -1.08 3.56
N GLU A 58 -3.90 -0.29 4.21
CA GLU A 58 -3.48 0.79 5.11
C GLU A 58 -3.04 0.34 6.52
N GLY A 59 -3.07 -0.96 6.81
CA GLY A 59 -2.56 -1.54 8.04
C GLY A 59 -1.03 -1.66 8.07
N PRO A 60 -0.47 -2.17 9.17
CA PRO A 60 0.96 -2.43 9.25
C PRO A 60 1.38 -3.55 8.28
N LEU A 61 2.65 -3.52 7.85
CA LEU A 61 3.22 -4.64 7.11
C LEU A 61 3.17 -5.89 7.99
N LEU A 62 2.56 -6.95 7.47
CA LEU A 62 2.53 -8.27 8.10
C LEU A 62 3.66 -9.11 7.51
N PRO A 63 4.70 -9.47 8.31
CA PRO A 63 5.86 -10.20 7.80
C PRO A 63 5.50 -11.54 7.14
N GLU A 64 4.51 -12.24 7.67
CA GLU A 64 4.02 -13.53 7.19
C GLU A 64 3.35 -13.38 5.81
N GLU A 65 2.62 -12.30 5.57
CA GLU A 65 2.08 -11.96 4.25
C GLU A 65 3.20 -11.64 3.27
N ARG A 66 4.16 -10.79 3.68
CA ARG A 66 5.31 -10.45 2.82
C ARG A 66 6.12 -11.69 2.44
N ALA A 67 6.36 -12.59 3.37
CA ALA A 67 7.11 -13.83 3.12
C ALA A 67 6.38 -14.77 2.16
N ALA A 68 5.05 -14.77 2.15
CA ALA A 68 4.23 -15.59 1.27
C ALA A 68 4.01 -14.98 -0.13
N ALA A 69 4.26 -13.69 -0.30
CA ALA A 69 4.03 -12.98 -1.56
C ALA A 69 5.18 -13.17 -2.56
N LYS A 70 4.85 -13.37 -3.86
CA LYS A 70 5.82 -13.22 -4.96
C LYS A 70 6.15 -11.75 -5.17
N TYR A 71 5.13 -10.92 -5.26
CA TYR A 71 5.23 -9.46 -5.39
C TYR A 71 4.36 -8.77 -4.34
N TYR A 72 4.90 -7.75 -3.71
CA TYR A 72 4.27 -7.07 -2.59
C TYR A 72 4.21 -5.56 -2.81
N ILE A 73 2.99 -5.02 -2.85
CA ILE A 73 2.77 -3.58 -2.85
C ILE A 73 2.59 -3.13 -1.41
N LEU A 74 3.49 -2.27 -0.93
CA LEU A 74 3.33 -1.62 0.37
C LEU A 74 2.49 -0.37 0.21
N GLN A 75 1.30 -0.34 0.84
CA GLN A 75 0.49 0.86 0.87
C GLN A 75 0.99 1.79 1.99
N TYR A 76 1.51 2.94 1.60
CA TYR A 76 1.98 3.97 2.50
C TYR A 76 0.81 4.85 2.92
N SER A 77 0.30 4.64 4.14
CA SER A 77 -0.83 5.36 4.69
C SER A 77 -0.40 6.53 5.58
N ALA A 78 -1.37 7.32 6.05
CA ALA A 78 -1.13 8.39 7.02
C ALA A 78 -0.90 7.88 8.46
N GLY A 79 -1.05 6.58 8.70
CA GLY A 79 -0.71 5.95 9.99
C GLY A 79 0.78 6.08 10.32
N THR A 80 1.15 5.76 11.55
CA THR A 80 2.52 5.89 12.07
C THR A 80 3.40 4.67 11.81
N TRP A 81 2.83 3.56 11.39
CA TRP A 81 3.52 2.28 11.14
C TRP A 81 4.06 2.18 9.72
N SER A 82 4.95 1.22 9.50
CA SER A 82 5.55 0.89 8.20
C SER A 82 6.26 2.07 7.52
N LYS A 83 6.83 2.97 8.33
CA LYS A 83 7.56 4.17 7.88
C LYS A 83 9.07 3.97 7.81
N GLU A 84 9.56 2.93 8.46
CA GLU A 84 10.97 2.63 8.61
C GLU A 84 11.58 2.24 7.26
N THR A 85 12.83 2.66 7.06
CA THR A 85 13.59 2.36 5.84
C THR A 85 13.63 0.87 5.52
N GLU A 86 13.82 0.03 6.53
CA GLU A 86 13.89 -1.43 6.36
C GLU A 86 12.55 -2.03 5.93
N THR A 87 11.44 -1.47 6.41
CA THR A 87 10.09 -1.87 5.97
C THR A 87 9.85 -1.46 4.52
N LEU A 88 10.21 -0.23 4.15
CA LEU A 88 10.05 0.28 2.79
C LEU A 88 10.86 -0.53 1.76
N ARG A 89 12.06 -1.02 2.14
CA ARG A 89 12.91 -1.85 1.28
C ARG A 89 12.32 -3.21 0.93
N GLN A 90 11.35 -3.69 1.68
CA GLN A 90 10.69 -4.96 1.41
C GLN A 90 9.66 -4.89 0.28
N ALA A 91 9.29 -3.69 -0.16
CA ALA A 91 8.29 -3.48 -1.18
C ALA A 91 8.83 -3.71 -2.61
N ASP A 92 8.04 -4.36 -3.45
CA ASP A 92 8.25 -4.44 -4.90
C ASP A 92 7.59 -3.27 -5.64
N ALA A 93 6.64 -2.60 -4.99
CA ALA A 93 6.09 -1.30 -5.37
C ALA A 93 5.55 -0.59 -4.11
N ILE A 94 5.48 0.74 -4.13
CA ILE A 94 4.84 1.52 -3.05
C ILE A 94 3.63 2.25 -3.61
N GLU A 95 2.53 2.17 -2.88
CA GLU A 95 1.29 2.89 -3.17
C GLU A 95 1.05 3.96 -2.10
N ILE A 96 1.17 5.24 -2.45
CA ILE A 96 0.87 6.35 -1.55
C ILE A 96 -0.65 6.50 -1.47
N ARG A 97 -1.23 6.24 -0.30
CA ARG A 97 -2.68 6.35 -0.10
C ARG A 97 -3.04 7.77 0.33
N LEU A 98 -3.64 8.52 -0.56
CA LEU A 98 -4.19 9.85 -0.28
C LEU A 98 -5.69 9.81 0.04
N GLY A 99 -6.39 8.74 -0.36
CA GLY A 99 -7.79 8.54 -0.11
C GLY A 99 -8.32 7.32 -0.85
N GLN A 100 -9.62 7.07 -0.71
CA GLN A 100 -10.36 6.05 -1.46
C GLN A 100 -11.83 6.41 -1.52
N GLY A 101 -12.56 5.95 -2.55
CA GLY A 101 -13.92 6.39 -2.87
C GLY A 101 -14.92 6.20 -1.74
N ALA A 102 -14.83 5.11 -0.98
CA ALA A 102 -15.77 4.84 0.12
C ALA A 102 -15.64 5.79 1.32
N ILE A 103 -14.44 6.35 1.55
CA ILE A 103 -14.12 7.22 2.69
C ILE A 103 -13.27 8.42 2.24
N ALA A 104 -13.72 9.10 1.19
CA ALA A 104 -13.03 10.25 0.62
C ALA A 104 -12.79 11.34 1.66
N GLY A 105 -11.53 11.75 1.84
CA GLY A 105 -11.14 12.82 2.76
C GLY A 105 -11.31 12.51 4.25
N VAL A 106 -11.60 11.26 4.60
CA VAL A 106 -11.76 10.80 5.99
C VAL A 106 -10.59 9.89 6.36
N GLY A 107 -10.10 10.01 7.58
CA GLY A 107 -9.17 9.06 8.17
C GLY A 107 -9.85 7.75 8.58
N GLY A 108 -9.16 6.96 9.38
CA GLY A 108 -9.67 5.70 9.91
C GLY A 108 -9.53 5.62 11.43
N VAL A 109 -10.25 4.66 12.01
CA VAL A 109 -10.15 4.31 13.43
C VAL A 109 -10.05 2.79 13.53
N ILE A 110 -9.06 2.31 14.28
CA ILE A 110 -9.02 0.93 14.74
C ILE A 110 -9.53 0.93 16.19
N PRO A 111 -10.72 0.38 16.46
CA PRO A 111 -11.24 0.32 17.81
C PRO A 111 -10.29 -0.43 18.75
N GLY A 112 -10.18 0.02 20.00
CA GLY A 112 -9.28 -0.59 20.96
C GLY A 112 -9.55 -2.08 21.17
N GLU A 113 -10.81 -2.48 21.11
CA GLU A 113 -11.23 -3.90 21.18
C GLU A 113 -10.63 -4.79 20.09
N ASN A 114 -10.16 -4.22 18.98
CA ASN A 114 -9.48 -4.95 17.90
C ASN A 114 -7.95 -4.91 18.01
N VAL A 115 -7.40 -4.07 18.90
CA VAL A 115 -5.96 -3.85 19.04
C VAL A 115 -5.38 -4.79 20.10
N HIS A 116 -5.11 -6.04 19.70
CA HIS A 116 -4.55 -7.06 20.58
C HIS A 116 -3.51 -7.92 19.86
N GLY A 117 -2.65 -8.59 20.63
CA GLY A 117 -1.65 -9.55 20.15
C GLY A 117 -0.80 -8.97 19.03
N ARG A 118 -0.71 -9.72 17.94
CA ARG A 118 0.13 -9.37 16.79
C ARG A 118 -0.15 -7.98 16.19
N LEU A 119 -1.42 -7.54 16.20
CA LEU A 119 -1.76 -6.22 15.68
C LEU A 119 -1.21 -5.10 16.58
N ALA A 120 -1.34 -5.23 17.90
CA ALA A 120 -0.79 -4.27 18.85
C ALA A 120 0.74 -4.14 18.72
N GLU A 121 1.43 -5.30 18.57
CA GLU A 121 2.87 -5.34 18.34
C GLU A 121 3.27 -4.57 17.08
N LEU A 122 2.65 -4.89 15.94
CA LEU A 122 2.99 -4.29 14.64
C LEU A 122 2.63 -2.80 14.55
N LEU A 123 1.60 -2.38 15.29
CA LEU A 123 1.24 -0.96 15.43
C LEU A 123 2.13 -0.22 16.44
N ASN A 124 2.88 -0.97 17.25
CA ASN A 124 3.68 -0.45 18.38
C ASN A 124 2.86 0.39 19.34
N VAL A 125 1.73 -0.16 19.78
CA VAL A 125 0.81 0.47 20.75
C VAL A 125 0.41 -0.52 21.84
N PRO A 126 0.03 -0.07 23.04
CA PRO A 126 -0.55 -0.94 24.06
C PRO A 126 -1.84 -1.62 23.56
N GLU A 127 -2.07 -2.86 23.99
CA GLU A 127 -3.33 -3.55 23.77
C GLU A 127 -4.52 -2.76 24.32
N GLY A 128 -5.65 -2.87 23.64
CA GLY A 128 -6.87 -2.15 24.02
C GLY A 128 -6.87 -0.66 23.67
N LYS A 129 -5.77 -0.12 23.18
CA LYS A 129 -5.68 1.30 22.82
C LYS A 129 -6.22 1.54 21.42
N GLN A 130 -7.25 2.38 21.31
CA GLN A 130 -7.75 2.87 20.03
C GLN A 130 -6.63 3.55 19.22
N VAL A 131 -6.57 3.26 17.91
CA VAL A 131 -5.60 3.88 16.98
C VAL A 131 -6.34 4.70 15.95
N ILE A 132 -5.89 5.94 15.76
CA ILE A 132 -6.45 6.87 14.77
C ILE A 132 -5.51 6.92 13.56
N ILE A 133 -6.06 6.76 12.38
CA ILE A 133 -5.38 6.99 11.10
C ILE A 133 -5.75 8.40 10.65
N PRO A 134 -4.81 9.34 10.60
CA PRO A 134 -5.09 10.69 10.14
C PRO A 134 -5.65 10.71 8.70
N SER A 135 -6.49 11.69 8.38
CA SER A 135 -7.00 11.90 7.02
C SER A 135 -5.94 12.44 6.05
N LYS A 136 -4.85 12.96 6.58
CA LYS A 136 -3.75 13.58 5.81
C LYS A 136 -2.40 13.07 6.29
N HIS A 137 -1.47 12.90 5.37
CA HIS A 137 -0.07 12.64 5.69
C HIS A 137 0.58 13.91 6.24
N GLU A 138 1.27 13.81 7.37
CA GLU A 138 2.08 14.91 7.91
C GLU A 138 3.21 15.34 6.97
N GLU A 139 3.76 14.38 6.22
CA GLU A 139 4.85 14.60 5.26
C GLU A 139 4.38 15.28 3.96
N LEU A 140 3.07 15.38 3.74
CA LEU A 140 2.45 15.95 2.55
C LEU A 140 1.56 17.16 2.87
N PRO A 141 2.09 18.21 3.52
CA PRO A 141 1.32 19.42 3.79
C PRO A 141 0.90 20.15 2.52
N ARG A 142 1.61 19.93 1.41
CA ARG A 142 1.34 20.54 0.09
C ARG A 142 1.55 19.53 -1.02
N SER A 143 0.86 19.71 -2.14
CA SER A 143 0.97 18.81 -3.33
C SER A 143 2.42 18.64 -3.83
N LYS A 144 3.22 19.71 -3.82
CA LYS A 144 4.64 19.66 -4.21
C LYS A 144 5.51 18.73 -3.35
N ASP A 145 5.06 18.39 -2.15
CA ASP A 145 5.79 17.50 -1.26
C ASP A 145 5.64 16.02 -1.69
N LEU A 146 4.65 15.72 -2.55
CA LEU A 146 4.43 14.38 -3.09
C LEU A 146 5.64 13.89 -3.92
N LYS A 147 6.19 14.75 -4.78
CA LYS A 147 7.39 14.43 -5.56
C LYS A 147 8.57 14.09 -4.64
N ARG A 148 8.79 14.90 -3.60
CA ARG A 148 9.87 14.66 -2.63
C ARG A 148 9.71 13.31 -1.93
N LEU A 149 8.48 12.95 -1.55
CA LEU A 149 8.19 11.67 -0.92
C LEU A 149 8.42 10.51 -1.90
N ALA A 150 7.96 10.63 -3.14
CA ALA A 150 8.19 9.64 -4.18
C ALA A 150 9.70 9.45 -4.48
N ASP A 151 10.47 10.52 -4.55
CA ASP A 151 11.91 10.46 -4.77
C ASP A 151 12.66 9.81 -3.59
N ARG A 152 12.21 10.08 -2.34
CA ARG A 152 12.70 9.36 -1.15
C ARG A 152 12.44 7.86 -1.28
N PHE A 153 11.23 7.44 -1.67
CA PHE A 153 10.91 6.02 -1.82
C PHE A 153 11.74 5.36 -2.91
N ARG A 154 11.90 6.01 -4.06
CA ARG A 154 12.78 5.51 -5.12
C ARG A 154 14.21 5.31 -4.64
N SER A 155 14.74 6.26 -3.87
CA SER A 155 16.07 6.16 -3.29
C SER A 155 16.20 4.99 -2.32
N VAL A 156 15.27 4.86 -1.39
CA VAL A 156 15.29 3.83 -0.33
C VAL A 156 15.14 2.42 -0.89
N THR A 157 14.26 2.23 -1.87
CA THR A 157 13.93 0.91 -2.45
C THR A 157 14.85 0.50 -3.60
N GLY A 158 15.69 1.42 -4.08
CA GLY A 158 16.51 1.21 -5.26
C GLY A 158 15.73 1.32 -6.56
N GLY A 159 14.56 1.99 -6.55
CA GLY A 159 13.81 2.40 -7.72
C GLY A 159 12.65 1.51 -8.13
N VAL A 160 11.87 1.00 -7.17
CA VAL A 160 10.58 0.32 -7.45
C VAL A 160 9.53 1.33 -7.95
N PRO A 161 8.45 0.87 -8.61
CA PRO A 161 7.34 1.72 -8.99
C PRO A 161 6.69 2.41 -7.79
N ILE A 162 6.33 3.68 -7.97
CA ILE A 162 5.57 4.45 -6.98
C ILE A 162 4.22 4.80 -7.61
N GLY A 163 3.15 4.31 -7.01
CA GLY A 163 1.77 4.61 -7.38
C GLY A 163 1.09 5.51 -6.36
N ILE A 164 -0.08 6.00 -6.73
CA ILE A 164 -0.93 6.83 -5.88
C ILE A 164 -2.32 6.23 -5.88
N LYS A 165 -2.91 6.11 -4.68
CA LYS A 165 -4.32 5.79 -4.50
C LYS A 165 -5.04 7.02 -4.00
N LEU A 166 -6.04 7.48 -4.75
CA LEU A 166 -6.85 8.64 -4.41
C LEU A 166 -8.34 8.36 -4.63
N ALA A 167 -9.19 9.12 -3.97
CA ALA A 167 -10.61 9.14 -4.28
C ALA A 167 -10.84 10.05 -5.50
N PRO A 168 -11.69 9.66 -6.47
CA PRO A 168 -12.06 10.56 -7.54
C PRO A 168 -12.82 11.77 -6.97
N SER A 169 -12.50 12.96 -7.45
CA SER A 169 -13.14 14.21 -7.11
C SER A 169 -13.79 14.84 -8.35
N ALA A 170 -14.55 15.92 -8.16
CA ALA A 170 -15.01 16.74 -9.28
C ALA A 170 -13.85 17.40 -10.06
N TRP A 171 -12.65 17.40 -9.49
CA TRP A 171 -11.42 17.98 -10.04
C TRP A 171 -10.39 16.93 -10.42
N LEU A 172 -10.83 15.72 -10.77
CA LEU A 172 -9.94 14.55 -10.99
C LEU A 172 -8.82 14.83 -11.99
N GLU A 173 -9.09 15.56 -13.06
CA GLU A 173 -8.05 15.92 -14.06
C GLU A 173 -6.95 16.78 -13.43
N ALA A 174 -7.32 17.78 -12.62
CA ALA A 174 -6.35 18.61 -11.92
C ALA A 174 -5.58 17.82 -10.84
N ASP A 175 -6.24 16.89 -10.16
CA ASP A 175 -5.60 16.00 -9.18
C ASP A 175 -4.57 15.07 -9.86
N LEU A 176 -4.92 14.53 -11.02
CA LEU A 176 -4.01 13.69 -11.82
C LEU A 176 -2.82 14.50 -12.36
N ASP A 177 -3.06 15.71 -12.86
CA ASP A 177 -2.00 16.61 -13.30
C ASP A 177 -0.99 16.92 -12.19
N LEU A 178 -1.48 17.15 -10.97
CA LEU A 178 -0.62 17.35 -9.80
C LEU A 178 0.17 16.09 -9.43
N ALA A 179 -0.40 14.92 -9.63
CA ALA A 179 0.22 13.65 -9.32
C ALA A 179 1.33 13.25 -10.33
N ILE A 180 1.25 13.73 -11.58
CA ILE A 180 2.16 13.38 -12.68
C ILE A 180 3.37 14.33 -12.73
N ARG A 181 3.24 15.57 -12.27
CA ARG A 181 4.32 16.58 -12.21
C ARG A 181 5.32 16.32 -11.10
#